data_6a6ce4da16da7624af6439bc34418226
#
_entry.id   6a6ce4da16da7624af6439bc34418226
#
_cell.length_a   1.000
_cell.length_b   1.000
_cell.length_c   1.000
_cell.angle_alpha   90.00
_cell.angle_beta   90.00
_cell.angle_gamma   90.00
#
_symmetry.space_group_name_H-M   'P 1'
#
loop_
_entity.id
_entity.type
_entity.pdbx_description
1 polymer ?
#
loop_
_entity_poly.entity_id
_entity_poly.type
_entity_poly.pdbx_seq_one_letter_code
_entity_poly.pdbx_strand_id
1 'polypeptide(L)'
;MTRFVIIGGGPAGNTAATTAARLGAQVTMIEREVIGGAAHLWDCIPSKSMIATGRAISRTRAIGGMGLETVDTSVDVETLTQRIEWVKDTMRDNTTSLLQSQGVRLIRGSGRFTDPNTVVV
;
A
#
# COMPACT_ATOMS: atom_id res chain seq x y z
N MET A 1 -20.05 -14.75 -18.25
CA MET A 1 -18.96 -14.42 -17.32
C MET A 1 -18.91 -12.91 -17.17
N THR A 2 -19.02 -12.40 -15.94
CA THR A 2 -19.03 -10.95 -15.70
C THR A 2 -17.61 -10.39 -15.85
N ARG A 3 -17.48 -9.25 -16.53
CA ARG A 3 -16.21 -8.54 -16.70
C ARG A 3 -16.22 -7.26 -15.90
N PHE A 4 -15.19 -7.03 -15.10
CA PHE A 4 -14.98 -5.80 -14.36
C PHE A 4 -13.73 -5.09 -14.86
N VAL A 5 -13.85 -3.77 -15.10
CA VAL A 5 -12.71 -2.88 -15.32
C VAL A 5 -12.67 -1.91 -14.14
N ILE A 6 -11.54 -1.86 -13.45
CA ILE A 6 -11.31 -1.03 -12.27
C ILE A 6 -10.25 -0.01 -12.62
N ILE A 7 -10.56 1.27 -12.46
CA ILE A 7 -9.63 2.38 -12.65
C ILE A 7 -9.16 2.84 -11.26
N GLY A 8 -7.88 2.65 -10.99
CA GLY A 8 -7.22 2.97 -9.73
C GLY A 8 -6.92 1.73 -8.87
N GLY A 9 -5.64 1.52 -8.60
CA GLY A 9 -5.10 0.43 -7.79
C GLY A 9 -4.89 0.78 -6.32
N GLY A 10 -5.59 1.79 -5.80
CA GLY A 10 -5.60 2.11 -4.37
C GLY A 10 -6.36 1.09 -3.52
N PRO A 11 -6.52 1.31 -2.19
CA PRO A 11 -7.15 0.34 -1.29
C PRO A 11 -8.55 -0.10 -1.74
N ALA A 12 -9.37 0.85 -2.21
CA ALA A 12 -10.73 0.54 -2.70
C ALA A 12 -10.69 -0.33 -3.96
N GLY A 13 -9.83 0.02 -4.94
CA GLY A 13 -9.66 -0.75 -6.17
C GLY A 13 -9.15 -2.17 -5.90
N ASN A 14 -8.17 -2.31 -5.01
CA ASN A 14 -7.64 -3.62 -4.60
C ASN A 14 -8.70 -4.50 -3.94
N THR A 15 -9.51 -3.92 -3.04
CA THR A 15 -10.61 -4.65 -2.40
C THR A 15 -11.67 -5.06 -3.41
N ALA A 16 -12.04 -4.17 -4.33
CA ALA A 16 -12.99 -4.47 -5.39
C ALA A 16 -12.48 -5.57 -6.33
N ALA A 17 -11.22 -5.49 -6.75
CA ALA A 17 -10.59 -6.48 -7.62
C ALA A 17 -10.55 -7.87 -6.99
N THR A 18 -10.06 -7.96 -5.75
CA THR A 18 -9.99 -9.21 -4.99
C THR A 18 -11.38 -9.82 -4.80
N THR A 19 -12.35 -9.00 -4.43
CA THR A 19 -13.73 -9.47 -4.22
C THR A 19 -14.34 -9.97 -5.51
N ALA A 20 -14.25 -9.22 -6.61
CA ALA A 20 -14.79 -9.60 -7.90
C ALA A 20 -14.12 -10.88 -8.45
N ALA A 21 -12.80 -11.00 -8.33
CA ALA A 21 -12.08 -12.20 -8.76
C ALA A 21 -12.51 -13.44 -7.97
N ARG A 22 -12.66 -13.33 -6.66
CA ARG A 22 -13.15 -14.43 -5.79
C ARG A 22 -14.57 -14.87 -6.13
N LEU A 23 -15.39 -13.96 -6.65
CA LEU A 23 -16.75 -14.25 -7.13
C LEU A 23 -16.78 -14.76 -8.59
N GLY A 24 -15.64 -15.05 -9.18
CA GLY A 24 -15.51 -15.63 -10.52
C GLY A 24 -15.64 -14.63 -11.67
N ALA A 25 -15.50 -13.34 -11.41
CA ALA A 25 -15.46 -12.33 -12.48
C ALA A 25 -14.08 -12.28 -13.15
N GLN A 26 -14.07 -11.89 -14.43
CA GLN A 26 -12.85 -11.52 -15.13
C GLN A 26 -12.51 -10.06 -14.81
N VAL A 27 -11.41 -9.83 -14.11
CA VAL A 27 -11.04 -8.50 -13.61
C VAL A 27 -9.85 -7.95 -14.36
N THR A 28 -9.97 -6.69 -14.82
CA THR A 28 -8.85 -5.88 -15.32
C THR A 28 -8.73 -4.63 -14.46
N MET A 29 -7.56 -4.39 -13.87
CA MET A 29 -7.24 -3.19 -13.10
C MET A 29 -6.27 -2.31 -13.87
N ILE A 30 -6.56 -1.03 -13.93
CA ILE A 30 -5.73 -0.01 -14.57
C ILE A 30 -5.19 0.90 -13.46
N GLU A 31 -3.86 1.01 -13.34
CA GLU A 31 -3.20 1.89 -12.38
C GLU A 31 -2.09 2.67 -13.08
N ARG A 32 -2.07 3.99 -12.89
CA ARG A 32 -1.11 4.88 -13.57
C ARG A 32 0.24 4.96 -12.85
N GLU A 33 0.26 4.82 -11.53
CA GLU A 33 1.46 5.02 -10.72
C GLU A 33 1.90 3.71 -10.06
N VAL A 34 1.28 3.36 -8.93
CA VAL A 34 1.67 2.18 -8.14
C VAL A 34 0.46 1.49 -7.53
N ILE A 35 0.47 0.16 -7.54
CA ILE A 35 -0.51 -0.64 -6.81
C ILE A 35 -0.40 -0.33 -5.32
N GLY A 36 -1.55 0.00 -4.69
CA GLY A 36 -1.63 0.52 -3.34
C GLY A 36 -1.96 2.01 -3.28
N GLY A 37 -1.69 2.76 -4.35
CA GLY A 37 -2.05 4.16 -4.52
C GLY A 37 -1.44 5.06 -3.43
N ALA A 38 -2.13 6.16 -3.11
CA ALA A 38 -1.69 7.14 -2.13
C ALA A 38 -1.38 6.53 -0.74
N ALA A 39 -2.11 5.47 -0.34
CA ALA A 39 -1.87 4.79 0.92
C ALA A 39 -0.45 4.22 1.04
N HIS A 40 0.11 3.72 -0.06
CA HIS A 40 1.49 3.21 -0.09
C HIS A 40 2.51 4.33 -0.33
N LEU A 41 2.21 5.29 -1.21
CA LEU A 41 3.17 6.32 -1.63
C LEU A 41 3.34 7.44 -0.60
N TRP A 42 2.23 8.02 -0.13
CA TRP A 42 2.24 9.33 0.53
C TRP A 42 1.67 9.32 1.95
N ASP A 43 0.68 8.46 2.23
CA ASP A 43 -0.14 8.61 3.43
C ASP A 43 0.12 7.55 4.50
N CYS A 44 -0.58 6.41 4.38
CA CYS A 44 -0.74 5.47 5.50
C CYS A 44 0.55 4.80 5.93
N ILE A 45 1.38 4.37 4.98
CA ILE A 45 2.61 3.62 5.31
C ILE A 45 3.69 4.56 5.85
N PRO A 46 4.03 5.68 5.18
CA PRO A 46 5.03 6.59 5.71
C PRO A 46 4.64 7.14 7.09
N SER A 47 3.43 7.66 7.24
CA SER A 47 2.98 8.26 8.51
C SER A 47 2.95 7.27 9.67
N LYS A 48 2.44 6.04 9.45
CA LYS A 48 2.40 5.01 10.48
C LYS A 48 3.79 4.51 10.86
N SER A 49 4.72 4.43 9.92
CA SER A 49 6.11 4.08 10.19
C SER A 49 6.78 5.14 11.08
N MET A 50 6.59 6.42 10.77
CA MET A 50 7.10 7.52 11.59
C MET A 50 6.48 7.52 13.00
N ILE A 51 5.17 7.33 13.11
CA ILE A 51 4.48 7.23 14.42
C ILE A 51 5.00 6.06 15.23
N ALA A 52 5.24 4.90 14.61
CA ALA A 52 5.78 3.72 15.29
C ALA A 52 7.17 3.99 15.87
N THR A 53 8.04 4.67 15.11
CA THR A 53 9.37 5.09 15.58
C THR A 53 9.27 6.09 16.74
N GLY A 54 8.39 7.11 16.64
CA GLY A 54 8.15 8.07 17.71
C GLY A 54 7.64 7.42 18.99
N ARG A 55 6.74 6.43 18.86
CA ARG A 55 6.26 5.66 20.03
C ARG A 55 7.36 4.82 20.67
N ALA A 56 8.26 4.22 19.89
CA ALA A 56 9.40 3.48 20.42
C ALA A 56 10.30 4.39 21.28
N ILE A 57 10.64 5.58 20.79
CA ILE A 57 11.42 6.58 21.54
C ILE A 57 10.69 7.03 22.81
N SER A 58 9.39 7.30 22.71
CA SER A 58 8.61 7.70 23.90
C SER A 58 8.61 6.61 24.97
N ARG A 59 8.56 5.34 24.57
CA ARG A 59 8.65 4.21 25.50
C ARG A 59 10.02 4.11 26.16
N THR A 60 11.13 4.25 25.40
CA THR A 60 12.47 4.21 25.99
C THR A 60 12.71 5.34 26.98
N ARG A 61 12.13 6.52 26.77
CA ARG A 61 12.17 7.64 27.71
C ARG A 61 11.32 7.44 28.94
N ALA A 62 10.24 6.67 28.88
CA ALA A 62 9.31 6.43 29.96
C ALA A 62 9.72 5.31 30.94
N ILE A 63 10.81 4.58 30.65
CA ILE A 63 11.28 3.46 31.51
C ILE A 63 12.04 3.93 32.76
N GLY A 64 12.30 5.22 32.92
CA GLY A 64 12.93 5.78 34.13
C GLY A 64 12.12 5.45 35.37
N GLY A 65 12.80 4.95 36.41
CA GLY A 65 12.15 4.54 37.66
C GLY A 65 11.59 3.12 37.69
N MET A 66 11.65 2.37 36.59
CA MET A 66 11.21 0.96 36.52
C MET A 66 12.35 -0.04 36.81
N GLY A 67 13.49 0.43 37.31
CA GLY A 67 14.67 -0.42 37.50
C GLY A 67 15.45 -0.71 36.20
N LEU A 68 15.15 0.00 35.14
CA LEU A 68 15.85 -0.08 33.85
C LEU A 68 16.72 1.17 33.65
N GLU A 69 17.89 0.97 33.08
CA GLU A 69 18.75 2.08 32.68
C GLU A 69 18.15 2.81 31.49
N THR A 70 18.12 4.14 31.57
CA THR A 70 17.69 4.98 30.44
C THR A 70 18.81 5.09 29.42
N VAL A 71 18.50 4.79 28.15
CA VAL A 71 19.42 4.97 27.02
C VAL A 71 19.01 6.26 26.28
N ASP A 72 19.97 7.12 26.02
CA ASP A 72 19.74 8.27 25.14
C ASP A 72 19.55 7.77 23.70
N THR A 73 18.33 7.97 23.20
CA THR A 73 17.92 7.44 21.89
C THR A 73 17.65 8.60 20.95
N SER A 74 18.38 8.65 19.86
CA SER A 74 18.18 9.58 18.75
C SER A 74 17.56 8.88 17.54
N VAL A 75 16.97 9.67 16.63
CA VAL A 75 16.45 9.16 15.36
C VAL A 75 17.52 9.25 14.29
N ASP A 76 17.89 8.13 13.72
CA ASP A 76 18.60 8.09 12.44
C ASP A 76 17.58 8.23 11.31
N VAL A 77 17.50 9.45 10.76
CA VAL A 77 16.52 9.81 9.72
C VAL A 77 16.78 9.07 8.41
N GLU A 78 18.04 8.82 8.08
CA GLU A 78 18.41 8.12 6.86
C GLU A 78 17.94 6.65 6.93
N THR A 79 18.30 5.95 7.99
CA THR A 79 17.84 4.56 8.22
C THR A 79 16.33 4.47 8.31
N LEU A 80 15.66 5.44 8.94
CA LEU A 80 14.19 5.49 8.99
C LEU A 80 13.58 5.63 7.59
N THR A 81 14.14 6.51 6.75
CA THR A 81 13.69 6.70 5.37
C THR A 81 13.85 5.43 4.55
N GLN A 82 15.02 4.79 4.61
CA GLN A 82 15.29 3.52 3.92
C GLN A 82 14.29 2.42 4.36
N ARG A 83 13.99 2.34 5.65
CA ARG A 83 13.00 1.41 6.18
C ARG A 83 11.60 1.69 5.63
N ILE A 84 11.19 2.96 5.54
CA ILE A 84 9.88 3.34 4.99
C ILE A 84 9.78 2.92 3.53
N GLU A 85 10.80 3.19 2.72
CA GLU A 85 10.81 2.78 1.32
C GLU A 85 10.75 1.25 1.17
N TRP A 86 11.54 0.52 1.96
CA TRP A 86 11.48 -0.94 1.96
C TRP A 86 10.08 -1.48 2.30
N VAL A 87 9.40 -0.92 3.29
CA VAL A 87 8.03 -1.33 3.65
C VAL A 87 7.07 -1.04 2.51
N LYS A 88 7.16 0.13 1.88
CA LYS A 88 6.34 0.51 0.71
C LYS A 88 6.49 -0.48 -0.43
N ASP A 89 7.74 -0.77 -0.80
CA ASP A 89 8.05 -1.69 -1.89
C ASP A 89 7.57 -3.12 -1.59
N THR A 90 7.83 -3.61 -0.39
CA THR A 90 7.37 -4.94 0.05
C THR A 90 5.84 -5.07 -0.03
N MET A 91 5.11 -4.07 0.43
CA MET A 91 3.65 -4.10 0.40
C MET A 91 3.10 -3.97 -1.02
N ARG A 92 3.70 -3.14 -1.88
CA ARG A 92 3.36 -3.06 -3.31
C ARG A 92 3.53 -4.41 -3.99
N ASP A 93 4.68 -5.05 -3.79
CA ASP A 93 5.01 -6.31 -4.46
C ASP A 93 4.12 -7.45 -3.98
N ASN A 94 3.84 -7.52 -2.68
CA ASN A 94 2.92 -8.49 -2.11
C ASN A 94 1.48 -8.29 -2.65
N THR A 95 1.00 -7.06 -2.72
CA THR A 95 -0.34 -6.75 -3.25
C THR A 95 -0.42 -7.08 -4.74
N THR A 96 0.60 -6.72 -5.51
CA THR A 96 0.69 -7.03 -6.94
C THR A 96 0.65 -8.54 -7.17
N SER A 97 1.47 -9.29 -6.43
CA SER A 97 1.53 -10.75 -6.53
C SER A 97 0.19 -11.40 -6.14
N LEU A 98 -0.46 -10.90 -5.10
CA LEU A 98 -1.78 -11.39 -4.70
C LEU A 98 -2.82 -11.18 -5.81
N LEU A 99 -2.92 -9.99 -6.38
CA LEU A 99 -3.87 -9.69 -7.45
C LEU A 99 -3.61 -10.59 -8.68
N GLN A 100 -2.35 -10.76 -9.06
CA GLN A 100 -1.96 -11.64 -10.18
C GLN A 100 -2.29 -13.10 -9.92
N SER A 101 -2.05 -13.59 -8.70
CA SER A 101 -2.40 -14.97 -8.32
C SER A 101 -3.90 -15.26 -8.36
N GLN A 102 -4.71 -14.22 -8.23
CA GLN A 102 -6.17 -14.27 -8.36
C GLN A 102 -6.66 -14.10 -9.80
N GLY A 103 -5.76 -14.02 -10.77
CA GLY A 103 -6.09 -13.86 -12.19
C GLY A 103 -6.50 -12.42 -12.59
N VAL A 104 -6.23 -11.43 -11.74
CA VAL A 104 -6.46 -10.02 -12.08
C VAL A 104 -5.44 -9.57 -13.11
N ARG A 105 -5.91 -9.07 -14.25
CA ARG A 105 -5.06 -8.46 -15.28
C ARG A 105 -4.71 -7.03 -14.87
N LEU A 106 -3.43 -6.75 -14.67
CA LEU A 106 -2.93 -5.43 -14.33
C LEU A 106 -2.46 -4.70 -15.59
N ILE A 107 -2.91 -3.47 -15.77
CA ILE A 107 -2.49 -2.58 -16.88
C ILE A 107 -1.95 -1.29 -16.26
N ARG A 108 -0.73 -0.93 -16.63
CA ARG A 108 -0.15 0.36 -16.22
C ARG A 108 -0.58 1.44 -17.22
N GLY A 109 -1.24 2.48 -16.73
CA GLY A 109 -1.67 3.60 -17.54
C GLY A 109 -2.81 4.39 -16.90
N SER A 110 -3.23 5.45 -17.57
CA SER A 110 -4.37 6.29 -17.17
C SER A 110 -5.62 5.83 -17.90
N GLY A 111 -6.52 5.16 -17.17
CA GLY A 111 -7.82 4.75 -17.70
C GLY A 111 -8.82 5.91 -17.74
N ARG A 112 -9.58 6.01 -18.82
CA ARG A 112 -10.71 6.94 -18.94
C ARG A 112 -11.88 6.30 -19.69
N PHE A 113 -13.10 6.69 -19.35
CA PHE A 113 -14.28 6.29 -20.11
C PHE A 113 -14.36 7.09 -21.42
N THR A 114 -14.65 6.42 -22.53
CA THR A 114 -15.02 7.02 -23.80
C THR A 114 -16.51 6.94 -24.07
N ASP A 115 -17.16 5.94 -23.50
CA ASP A 115 -18.61 5.72 -23.49
C ASP A 115 -19.00 4.88 -22.26
N PRO A 116 -20.28 4.62 -21.99
CA PRO A 116 -20.72 3.85 -20.79
C PRO A 116 -20.15 2.44 -20.67
N ASN A 117 -19.61 1.87 -21.74
CA ASN A 117 -19.16 0.48 -21.78
C ASN A 117 -17.68 0.32 -22.19
N THR A 118 -16.98 1.43 -22.48
CA THR A 118 -15.61 1.39 -23.00
C THR A 118 -14.67 2.24 -22.16
N VAL A 119 -13.58 1.61 -21.74
CA VAL A 119 -12.43 2.27 -21.09
C VAL A 119 -11.22 2.15 -22.01
N VAL A 120 -10.53 3.26 -22.21
CA VAL A 120 -9.24 3.31 -22.92
C VAL A 120 -8.11 3.67 -21.96
N VAL A 121 -6.90 3.21 -22.26
CA VAL A 121 -5.68 3.41 -21.48
C VAL A 121 -4.63 4.07 -22.33
#